data_b2e3ca9e19d081ab9cb79e15b8750b52
#
_entry.id   b2e3ca9e19d081ab9cb79e15b8750b52
#
_cell.length_a   1.000
_cell.length_b   1.000
_cell.length_c   1.000
_cell.angle_alpha   90.00
_cell.angle_beta   90.00
_cell.angle_gamma   90.00
#
_symmetry.space_group_name_H-M   'P 1'
#
loop_
_entity.id
_entity.type
_entity.pdbx_description
1 polymer ?
#
loop_
_entity_poly.entity_id
_entity_poly.type
_entity_poly.pdbx_seq_one_letter_code
_entity_poly.pdbx_strand_id
1 'polypeptide(L)'
;MAKGRPREFDPDVALDQALRVFWKRGYEGASMPELTRAMGINRPSLYAAFGNKEELFRKAVQRYVEGPAGYVGKALAAPTAMEVAEKLWQGGIDMSTCPENPSGCLILRGSMGCGDSDRLRKELVSLRAMGERRLRERFEQAAAAGELPEGVSAADLARYVLAVMHGISMAATGGATREELMRVKELALKGWPGHSVTG
;
A
#
# COMPACT_ATOMS: atom_id res chain seq x y z
N MET A 1 26.52 -17.38 -29.53
CA MET A 1 25.80 -16.84 -28.33
C MET A 1 25.15 -18.00 -27.61
N ALA A 2 25.65 -18.34 -26.41
CA ALA A 2 25.11 -19.46 -25.64
C ALA A 2 23.71 -19.07 -25.12
N LYS A 3 22.70 -19.74 -25.61
CA LYS A 3 21.32 -19.65 -25.11
C LYS A 3 21.31 -20.22 -23.70
N GLY A 4 21.18 -19.36 -22.68
CA GLY A 4 21.15 -19.78 -21.28
C GLY A 4 20.10 -20.86 -21.07
N ARG A 5 20.39 -21.83 -20.19
CA ARG A 5 19.48 -22.90 -19.80
C ARG A 5 18.11 -22.30 -19.43
N PRO A 6 16.99 -22.83 -19.94
CA PRO A 6 15.66 -22.31 -19.60
C PRO A 6 15.53 -22.24 -18.07
N ARG A 7 14.97 -21.15 -17.54
CA ARG A 7 14.67 -21.04 -16.12
C ARG A 7 13.65 -22.10 -15.76
N GLU A 8 13.92 -22.92 -14.76
CA GLU A 8 13.02 -23.98 -14.28
C GLU A 8 11.81 -23.45 -13.51
N PHE A 9 11.61 -22.13 -13.40
CA PHE A 9 10.52 -21.47 -12.65
C PHE A 9 10.06 -20.19 -13.35
N ASP A 10 8.80 -19.79 -13.09
CA ASP A 10 8.24 -18.51 -13.50
C ASP A 10 8.67 -17.40 -12.51
N PRO A 11 9.43 -16.39 -12.98
CA PRO A 11 9.90 -15.31 -12.11
C PRO A 11 8.77 -14.45 -11.53
N ASP A 12 7.67 -14.26 -12.26
CA ASP A 12 6.53 -13.46 -11.79
C ASP A 12 5.80 -14.15 -10.65
N VAL A 13 5.54 -15.46 -10.80
CA VAL A 13 4.96 -16.28 -9.74
C VAL A 13 5.88 -16.32 -8.51
N ALA A 14 7.18 -16.50 -8.70
CA ALA A 14 8.13 -16.49 -7.61
C ALA A 14 8.19 -15.13 -6.89
N LEU A 15 8.12 -14.01 -7.63
CA LEU A 15 8.09 -12.67 -7.05
C LEU A 15 6.81 -12.41 -6.25
N ASP A 16 5.65 -12.89 -6.71
CA ASP A 16 4.40 -12.80 -5.97
C ASP A 16 4.47 -13.56 -4.63
N GLN A 17 5.12 -14.70 -4.59
CA GLN A 17 5.35 -15.43 -3.33
C GLN A 17 6.30 -14.66 -2.40
N ALA A 18 7.38 -14.09 -2.92
CA ALA A 18 8.29 -13.25 -2.14
C ALA A 18 7.57 -12.00 -1.59
N LEU A 19 6.73 -11.35 -2.40
CA LEU A 19 5.90 -10.23 -1.97
C LEU A 19 5.04 -10.60 -0.76
N ARG A 20 4.35 -11.73 -0.78
CA ARG A 20 3.51 -12.19 0.35
C ARG A 20 4.32 -12.41 1.63
N VAL A 21 5.54 -12.97 1.52
CA VAL A 21 6.43 -13.15 2.67
C VAL A 21 6.84 -11.80 3.25
N PHE A 22 7.31 -10.87 2.41
CA PHE A 22 7.69 -9.53 2.85
C PHE A 22 6.52 -8.73 3.43
N TRP A 23 5.34 -8.86 2.83
CA TRP A 23 4.15 -8.17 3.32
C TRP A 23 3.74 -8.65 4.71
N LYS A 24 3.82 -9.98 4.95
CA LYS A 24 3.47 -10.59 6.23
C LYS A 24 4.52 -10.36 7.32
N ARG A 25 5.82 -10.42 6.97
CA ARG A 25 6.94 -10.43 7.92
C ARG A 25 7.70 -9.11 8.02
N GLY A 26 7.53 -8.22 7.05
CA GLY A 26 8.43 -7.09 6.83
C GLY A 26 9.77 -7.53 6.24
N TYR A 27 10.64 -6.58 5.95
CA TYR A 27 11.96 -6.86 5.39
C TYR A 27 12.83 -7.68 6.35
N GLU A 28 12.96 -7.23 7.61
CA GLU A 28 13.84 -7.86 8.59
C GLU A 28 13.37 -9.28 8.96
N GLY A 29 12.05 -9.45 9.18
CA GLY A 29 11.46 -10.73 9.57
C GLY A 29 11.44 -11.79 8.46
N ALA A 30 11.62 -11.39 7.19
CA ALA A 30 11.68 -12.32 6.06
C ALA A 30 13.07 -12.94 5.94
N SER A 31 13.22 -14.22 6.30
CA SER A 31 14.50 -14.94 6.18
C SER A 31 14.71 -15.48 4.77
N MET A 32 16.00 -15.60 4.35
CA MET A 32 16.33 -16.21 3.05
C MET A 32 15.80 -17.64 2.88
N PRO A 33 15.85 -18.52 3.91
CA PRO A 33 15.23 -19.84 3.81
C PRO A 33 13.69 -19.79 3.62
N GLU A 34 13.00 -18.85 4.27
CA GLU A 34 11.55 -18.66 4.11
C GLU A 34 11.21 -18.16 2.70
N LEU A 35 11.96 -17.19 2.20
CA LEU A 35 11.80 -16.66 0.84
C LEU A 35 12.00 -17.75 -0.21
N THR A 36 13.13 -18.48 -0.18
CA THR A 36 13.41 -19.54 -1.16
C THR A 36 12.36 -20.65 -1.13
N ARG A 37 11.88 -21.01 0.07
CA ARG A 37 10.80 -22.00 0.23
C ARG A 37 9.48 -21.52 -0.37
N ALA A 38 9.08 -20.28 -0.08
CA ALA A 38 7.85 -19.70 -0.60
C ALA A 38 7.90 -19.54 -2.12
N MET A 39 9.04 -19.11 -2.65
CA MET A 39 9.28 -18.93 -4.09
C MET A 39 9.43 -20.26 -4.86
N GLY A 40 9.61 -21.39 -4.16
CA GLY A 40 9.85 -22.69 -4.79
C GLY A 40 11.19 -22.81 -5.53
N ILE A 41 12.19 -22.01 -5.14
CA ILE A 41 13.51 -21.96 -5.81
C ILE A 41 14.66 -22.07 -4.81
N ASN A 42 15.83 -22.50 -5.28
CA ASN A 42 17.04 -22.52 -4.45
C ASN A 42 17.73 -21.13 -4.39
N ARG A 43 18.65 -20.95 -3.44
CA ARG A 43 19.38 -19.69 -3.27
C ARG A 43 20.15 -19.24 -4.52
N PRO A 44 20.93 -20.09 -5.22
CA PRO A 44 21.61 -19.68 -6.45
C PRO A 44 20.64 -19.13 -7.51
N SER A 45 19.49 -19.77 -7.71
CA SER A 45 18.46 -19.31 -8.65
C SER A 45 17.85 -17.98 -8.24
N LEU A 46 17.61 -17.76 -6.92
CA LEU A 46 17.14 -16.49 -6.39
C LEU A 46 18.12 -15.37 -6.68
N TYR A 47 19.42 -15.55 -6.33
CA TYR A 47 20.44 -14.52 -6.59
C TYR A 47 20.62 -14.24 -8.08
N ALA A 48 20.57 -15.25 -8.91
CA ALA A 48 20.70 -15.10 -10.38
C ALA A 48 19.52 -14.33 -11.01
N ALA A 49 18.30 -14.47 -10.47
CA ALA A 49 17.10 -13.87 -11.04
C ALA A 49 16.76 -12.50 -10.43
N PHE A 50 16.94 -12.36 -9.13
CA PHE A 50 16.43 -11.23 -8.37
C PHE A 50 17.51 -10.40 -7.67
N GLY A 51 18.77 -10.89 -7.64
CA GLY A 51 19.86 -10.26 -6.91
C GLY A 51 19.80 -10.57 -5.41
N ASN A 52 20.30 -9.66 -4.59
CA ASN A 52 20.30 -9.81 -3.14
C ASN A 52 18.90 -9.58 -2.52
N LYS A 53 18.78 -9.78 -1.19
CA LYS A 53 17.50 -9.62 -0.46
C LYS A 53 16.90 -8.21 -0.61
N GLU A 54 17.76 -7.16 -0.66
CA GLU A 54 17.30 -5.78 -0.85
C GLU A 54 16.71 -5.56 -2.25
N GLU A 55 17.39 -6.07 -3.28
CA GLU A 55 16.93 -5.98 -4.67
C GLU A 55 15.63 -6.75 -4.88
N LEU A 56 15.51 -7.95 -4.29
CA LEU A 56 14.27 -8.71 -4.29
C LEU A 56 13.16 -7.94 -3.57
N PHE A 57 13.46 -7.30 -2.43
CA PHE A 57 12.48 -6.50 -1.71
C PHE A 57 11.98 -5.29 -2.53
N ARG A 58 12.89 -4.57 -3.21
CA ARG A 58 12.50 -3.44 -4.08
C ARG A 58 11.59 -3.91 -5.22
N LYS A 59 11.90 -5.04 -5.84
CA LYS A 59 11.03 -5.64 -6.87
C LYS A 59 9.66 -6.03 -6.30
N ALA A 60 9.63 -6.58 -5.07
CA ALA A 60 8.38 -6.91 -4.39
C ALA A 60 7.56 -5.65 -4.04
N VAL A 61 8.19 -4.55 -3.60
CA VAL A 61 7.52 -3.27 -3.36
C VAL A 61 6.96 -2.68 -4.67
N GLN A 62 7.71 -2.74 -5.76
CA GLN A 62 7.22 -2.31 -7.07
C GLN A 62 5.99 -3.14 -7.49
N ARG A 63 6.07 -4.46 -7.38
CA ARG A 63 4.95 -5.39 -7.67
C ARG A 63 3.73 -5.10 -6.80
N TYR A 64 3.94 -4.74 -5.54
CA TYR A 64 2.88 -4.33 -4.62
C TYR A 64 2.18 -3.05 -5.10
N VAL A 65 2.95 -2.04 -5.50
CA VAL A 65 2.41 -0.74 -5.95
C VAL A 65 1.61 -0.90 -7.26
N GLU A 66 2.12 -1.70 -8.19
CA GLU A 66 1.48 -1.94 -9.49
C GLU A 66 0.26 -2.87 -9.40
N GLY A 67 0.27 -3.81 -8.46
CA GLY A 67 -0.77 -4.81 -8.24
C GLY A 67 -1.72 -4.45 -7.08
N PRO A 68 -1.51 -5.00 -5.88
CA PRO A 68 -2.45 -4.82 -4.75
C PRO A 68 -2.78 -3.36 -4.41
N ALA A 69 -1.81 -2.45 -4.48
CA ALA A 69 -2.02 -1.01 -4.22
C ALA A 69 -2.42 -0.20 -5.46
N GLY A 70 -2.63 -0.82 -6.60
CA GLY A 70 -2.99 -0.15 -7.86
C GLY A 70 -4.32 0.60 -7.82
N TYR A 71 -5.20 0.30 -6.85
CA TYR A 71 -6.44 1.04 -6.61
C TYR A 71 -6.20 2.52 -6.28
N VAL A 72 -5.04 2.88 -5.73
CA VAL A 72 -4.70 4.28 -5.37
C VAL A 72 -4.74 5.19 -6.60
N GLY A 73 -4.17 4.74 -7.71
CA GLY A 73 -4.22 5.51 -8.97
C GLY A 73 -5.65 5.72 -9.49
N LYS A 74 -6.48 4.69 -9.40
CA LYS A 74 -7.90 4.75 -9.79
C LYS A 74 -8.71 5.67 -8.86
N ALA A 75 -8.42 5.65 -7.56
CA ALA A 75 -9.06 6.51 -6.59
C ALA A 75 -8.75 7.99 -6.84
N LEU A 76 -7.47 8.33 -7.09
CA LEU A 76 -7.04 9.70 -7.38
C LEU A 76 -7.68 10.29 -8.66
N ALA A 77 -8.13 9.45 -9.59
CA ALA A 77 -8.83 9.86 -10.81
C ALA A 77 -10.35 10.05 -10.61
N ALA A 78 -10.88 9.90 -9.38
CA ALA A 78 -12.30 10.11 -9.10
C ALA A 78 -12.72 11.57 -9.30
N PRO A 79 -13.99 11.83 -9.71
CA PRO A 79 -14.46 13.17 -10.05
C PRO A 79 -14.33 14.18 -8.91
N THR A 80 -14.71 13.82 -7.69
CA THR A 80 -14.76 14.73 -6.53
C THR A 80 -13.77 14.34 -5.44
N ALA A 81 -13.39 15.32 -4.58
CA ALA A 81 -12.53 15.09 -3.44
C ALA A 81 -13.08 14.02 -2.48
N MET A 82 -14.39 14.01 -2.24
CA MET A 82 -15.03 13.02 -1.38
C MET A 82 -14.99 11.62 -1.98
N GLU A 83 -15.24 11.49 -3.29
CA GLU A 83 -15.11 10.20 -3.98
C GLU A 83 -13.67 9.68 -4.01
N VAL A 84 -12.67 10.57 -4.10
CA VAL A 84 -11.26 10.18 -3.95
C VAL A 84 -11.03 9.51 -2.60
N ALA A 85 -11.49 10.14 -1.51
CA ALA A 85 -11.34 9.61 -0.17
C ALA A 85 -12.10 8.27 -0.01
N GLU A 86 -13.36 8.22 -0.45
CA GLU A 86 -14.17 7.01 -0.39
C GLU A 86 -13.51 5.84 -1.11
N LYS A 87 -13.05 6.04 -2.35
CA LYS A 87 -12.39 5.00 -3.15
C LYS A 87 -11.04 4.58 -2.58
N LEU A 88 -10.28 5.51 -1.96
CA LEU A 88 -9.06 5.17 -1.24
C LEU A 88 -9.34 4.26 -0.05
N TRP A 89 -10.30 4.63 0.81
CA TRP A 89 -10.66 3.83 1.98
C TRP A 89 -11.26 2.48 1.59
N GLN A 90 -12.16 2.47 0.60
CA GLN A 90 -12.75 1.24 0.09
C GLN A 90 -11.67 0.29 -0.45
N GLY A 91 -10.78 0.78 -1.32
CA GLY A 91 -9.70 -0.04 -1.88
C GLY A 91 -8.73 -0.56 -0.82
N GLY A 92 -8.45 0.25 0.23
CA GLY A 92 -7.65 -0.18 1.37
C GLY A 92 -8.31 -1.28 2.19
N ILE A 93 -9.62 -1.20 2.41
CA ILE A 93 -10.41 -2.25 3.06
C ILE A 93 -10.38 -3.52 2.21
N ASP A 94 -10.72 -3.41 0.92
CA ASP A 94 -10.77 -4.55 0.00
C ASP A 94 -9.43 -5.28 -0.05
N MET A 95 -8.33 -4.53 -0.20
CA MET A 95 -6.98 -5.08 -0.22
C MET A 95 -6.62 -5.79 1.10
N SER A 96 -6.94 -5.15 2.25
CA SER A 96 -6.52 -5.63 3.57
C SER A 96 -7.36 -6.79 4.11
N THR A 97 -8.58 -6.98 3.57
CA THR A 97 -9.51 -8.05 3.95
C THR A 97 -9.66 -9.14 2.89
N CYS A 98 -8.94 -9.02 1.76
CA CYS A 98 -8.88 -10.07 0.74
C CYS A 98 -8.17 -11.31 1.31
N PRO A 99 -8.78 -12.51 1.27
CA PRO A 99 -8.21 -13.73 1.85
C PRO A 99 -6.86 -14.12 1.26
N GLU A 100 -6.60 -13.75 0.01
CA GLU A 100 -5.36 -14.04 -0.70
C GLU A 100 -4.21 -13.12 -0.28
N ASN A 101 -4.50 -11.99 0.40
CA ASN A 101 -3.52 -11.00 0.78
C ASN A 101 -3.18 -11.08 2.27
N PRO A 102 -1.94 -10.78 2.66
CA PRO A 102 -1.64 -10.43 4.05
C PRO A 102 -2.37 -9.14 4.44
N SER A 103 -2.90 -9.07 5.67
CA SER A 103 -3.61 -7.89 6.15
C SER A 103 -2.72 -6.66 6.29
N GLY A 104 -3.30 -5.49 6.06
CA GLY A 104 -2.63 -4.19 6.21
C GLY A 104 -1.82 -3.77 4.98
N CYS A 105 -0.99 -2.73 5.14
CA CYS A 105 -0.21 -2.13 4.05
C CYS A 105 1.28 -2.45 4.20
N LEU A 106 1.89 -3.03 3.16
CA LEU A 106 3.33 -3.32 3.12
C LEU A 106 4.18 -2.07 3.35
N ILE A 107 3.86 -0.97 2.65
CA ILE A 107 4.65 0.27 2.70
C ILE A 107 4.53 0.93 4.08
N LEU A 108 3.33 1.00 4.65
CA LEU A 108 3.12 1.57 5.98
C LEU A 108 3.90 0.79 7.03
N ARG A 109 3.75 -0.53 7.07
CA ARG A 109 4.45 -1.41 8.01
C ARG A 109 5.96 -1.30 7.87
N GLY A 110 6.48 -1.37 6.64
CA GLY A 110 7.92 -1.30 6.38
C GLY A 110 8.53 0.07 6.72
N SER A 111 7.79 1.17 6.52
CA SER A 111 8.26 2.52 6.86
C SER A 111 8.32 2.79 8.36
N MET A 112 7.61 2.01 9.19
CA MET A 112 7.62 2.11 10.66
C MET A 112 8.56 1.09 11.31
N GLY A 113 9.07 0.13 10.56
CA GLY A 113 10.00 -0.88 11.08
C GLY A 113 11.31 -0.26 11.55
N CYS A 114 11.80 -0.73 12.71
CA CYS A 114 13.07 -0.34 13.29
C CYS A 114 14.10 -1.45 12.97
N GLY A 115 14.62 -1.48 11.74
CA GLY A 115 15.63 -2.44 11.33
C GLY A 115 16.94 -1.76 10.95
N ASP A 116 18.01 -2.54 10.82
CA ASP A 116 19.34 -2.06 10.47
C ASP A 116 19.44 -1.47 9.04
N SER A 117 18.43 -1.73 8.19
CA SER A 117 18.37 -1.20 6.82
C SER A 117 17.72 0.19 6.75
N ASP A 118 18.42 1.20 7.30
CA ASP A 118 17.98 2.60 7.24
C ASP A 118 17.69 3.09 5.80
N ARG A 119 18.40 2.57 4.82
CA ARG A 119 18.19 2.90 3.40
C ARG A 119 16.84 2.47 2.88
N LEU A 120 16.43 1.20 3.09
CA LEU A 120 15.12 0.70 2.65
C LEU A 120 13.98 1.41 3.38
N ARG A 121 14.16 1.67 4.67
CA ARG A 121 13.19 2.46 5.44
C ARG A 121 13.00 3.85 4.84
N LYS A 122 14.09 4.56 4.49
CA LYS A 122 14.03 5.87 3.82
C LYS A 122 13.34 5.79 2.46
N GLU A 123 13.58 4.75 1.67
CA GLU A 123 12.88 4.52 0.40
C GLU A 123 11.36 4.38 0.61
N LEU A 124 10.91 3.60 1.61
CA LEU A 124 9.49 3.45 1.92
C LEU A 124 8.86 4.74 2.49
N VAL A 125 9.59 5.49 3.32
CA VAL A 125 9.16 6.82 3.79
C VAL A 125 8.99 7.77 2.60
N SER A 126 9.90 7.75 1.63
CA SER A 126 9.81 8.55 0.42
C SER A 126 8.60 8.18 -0.44
N LEU A 127 8.28 6.88 -0.57
CA LEU A 127 7.08 6.42 -1.27
C LEU A 127 5.79 6.91 -0.59
N ARG A 128 5.74 6.91 0.75
CA ARG A 128 4.61 7.46 1.50
C ARG A 128 4.47 8.96 1.27
N ALA A 129 5.57 9.71 1.37
CA ALA A 129 5.58 11.15 1.15
C ALA A 129 5.14 11.51 -0.28
N MET A 130 5.52 10.70 -1.27
CA MET A 130 5.05 10.87 -2.65
C MET A 130 3.53 10.62 -2.76
N GLY A 131 3.00 9.61 -2.10
CA GLY A 131 1.56 9.34 -2.05
C GLY A 131 0.78 10.50 -1.42
N GLU A 132 1.26 11.04 -0.29
CA GLU A 132 0.67 12.21 0.37
C GLU A 132 0.67 13.44 -0.55
N ARG A 133 1.80 13.70 -1.22
CA ARG A 133 1.92 14.82 -2.17
C ARG A 133 0.91 14.71 -3.31
N ARG A 134 0.78 13.54 -3.95
CA ARG A 134 -0.19 13.32 -5.04
C ARG A 134 -1.63 13.53 -4.57
N LEU A 135 -1.97 13.09 -3.37
CA LEU A 135 -3.29 13.29 -2.79
C LEU A 135 -3.55 14.78 -2.50
N ARG A 136 -2.55 15.48 -1.92
CA ARG A 136 -2.64 16.92 -1.69
C ARG A 136 -2.82 17.70 -3.00
N GLU A 137 -2.03 17.40 -4.03
CA GLU A 137 -2.15 18.05 -5.36
C GLU A 137 -3.54 17.82 -5.95
N ARG A 138 -4.12 16.62 -5.79
CA ARG A 138 -5.51 16.33 -6.22
C ARG A 138 -6.52 17.19 -5.45
N PHE A 139 -6.34 17.38 -4.16
CA PHE A 139 -7.23 18.21 -3.34
C PHE A 139 -7.00 19.72 -3.56
N GLU A 140 -5.81 20.15 -3.92
CA GLU A 140 -5.55 21.53 -4.37
C GLU A 140 -6.33 21.84 -5.67
N GLN A 141 -6.41 20.87 -6.59
CA GLN A 141 -7.26 20.99 -7.79
C GLN A 141 -8.76 21.08 -7.42
N ALA A 142 -9.22 20.27 -6.47
CA ALA A 142 -10.60 20.32 -5.98
C ALA A 142 -10.91 21.67 -5.30
N ALA A 143 -9.98 22.21 -4.51
CA ALA A 143 -10.12 23.52 -3.90
C ALA A 143 -10.23 24.64 -4.96
N ALA A 144 -9.40 24.58 -5.97
CA ALA A 144 -9.44 25.55 -7.09
C ALA A 144 -10.76 25.46 -7.89
N ALA A 145 -11.38 24.30 -7.93
CA ALA A 145 -12.70 24.05 -8.54
C ALA A 145 -13.89 24.42 -7.63
N GLY A 146 -13.63 24.87 -6.38
CA GLY A 146 -14.69 25.23 -5.42
C GLY A 146 -15.36 24.00 -4.75
N GLU A 147 -14.76 22.83 -4.83
CA GLU A 147 -15.33 21.61 -4.23
C GLU A 147 -15.13 21.54 -2.70
N LEU A 148 -14.14 22.26 -2.16
CA LEU A 148 -13.85 22.22 -0.74
C LEU A 148 -14.55 23.38 -0.01
N PRO A 149 -15.06 23.12 1.21
CA PRO A 149 -15.67 24.16 2.04
C PRO A 149 -14.65 25.24 2.41
N GLU A 150 -15.16 26.44 2.68
CA GLU A 150 -14.34 27.55 3.16
C GLU A 150 -13.59 27.17 4.45
N GLY A 151 -12.31 27.50 4.55
CA GLY A 151 -11.45 27.20 5.69
C GLY A 151 -10.87 25.78 5.72
N VAL A 152 -11.20 24.91 4.76
CA VAL A 152 -10.61 23.56 4.66
C VAL A 152 -9.37 23.60 3.75
N SER A 153 -8.21 23.36 4.35
CA SER A 153 -6.97 23.25 3.61
C SER A 153 -6.83 21.90 2.91
N ALA A 154 -6.41 21.91 1.63
CA ALA A 154 -6.13 20.69 0.87
C ALA A 154 -5.06 19.80 1.56
N ALA A 155 -4.08 20.41 2.22
CA ALA A 155 -3.04 19.71 2.95
C ALA A 155 -3.59 18.98 4.18
N ASP A 156 -4.47 19.65 4.95
CA ASP A 156 -5.07 19.04 6.15
C ASP A 156 -6.08 17.97 5.79
N LEU A 157 -6.83 18.17 4.69
CA LEU A 157 -7.73 17.15 4.17
C LEU A 157 -6.96 15.92 3.70
N ALA A 158 -5.83 16.08 3.02
CA ALA A 158 -4.99 14.97 2.62
C ALA A 158 -4.46 14.19 3.84
N ARG A 159 -4.02 14.89 4.90
CA ARG A 159 -3.59 14.27 6.16
C ARG A 159 -4.72 13.52 6.84
N TYR A 160 -5.92 14.11 6.90
CA TYR A 160 -7.11 13.46 7.45
C TYR A 160 -7.41 12.16 6.71
N VAL A 161 -7.49 12.21 5.38
CA VAL A 161 -7.77 11.02 4.55
C VAL A 161 -6.73 9.92 4.77
N LEU A 162 -5.45 10.28 4.82
CA LEU A 162 -4.39 9.32 5.08
C LEU A 162 -4.38 8.80 6.52
N ALA A 163 -4.73 9.63 7.51
CA ALA A 163 -4.85 9.17 8.90
C ALA A 163 -5.94 8.09 9.04
N VAL A 164 -7.11 8.28 8.43
CA VAL A 164 -8.18 7.27 8.39
C VAL A 164 -7.70 6.01 7.65
N MET A 165 -7.04 6.16 6.49
CA MET A 165 -6.51 5.05 5.71
C MET A 165 -5.48 4.23 6.50
N HIS A 166 -4.56 4.90 7.19
CA HIS A 166 -3.58 4.25 8.06
C HIS A 166 -4.25 3.54 9.24
N GLY A 167 -5.29 4.16 9.83
CA GLY A 167 -6.10 3.55 10.88
C GLY A 167 -6.78 2.27 10.40
N ILE A 168 -7.41 2.29 9.23
CA ILE A 168 -8.02 1.11 8.57
C ILE A 168 -6.97 0.01 8.38
N SER A 169 -5.80 0.35 7.84
CA SER A 169 -4.72 -0.61 7.61
C SER A 169 -4.20 -1.25 8.89
N MET A 170 -4.05 -0.46 9.96
CA MET A 170 -3.60 -0.95 11.27
C MET A 170 -4.67 -1.81 11.94
N ALA A 171 -5.94 -1.40 11.90
CA ALA A 171 -7.05 -2.17 12.45
C ALA A 171 -7.19 -3.53 11.74
N ALA A 172 -7.08 -3.57 10.41
CA ALA A 172 -7.06 -4.80 9.64
C ALA A 172 -5.91 -5.74 10.07
N THR A 173 -4.73 -5.19 10.33
CA THR A 173 -3.59 -5.95 10.86
C THR A 173 -3.88 -6.52 12.26
N GLY A 174 -4.68 -5.82 13.06
CA GLY A 174 -5.15 -6.23 14.38
C GLY A 174 -6.31 -7.23 14.36
N GLY A 175 -6.80 -7.61 13.17
CA GLY A 175 -7.88 -8.60 13.00
C GLY A 175 -9.28 -8.00 12.87
N ALA A 176 -9.42 -6.67 12.67
CA ALA A 176 -10.72 -6.07 12.39
C ALA A 176 -11.34 -6.66 11.13
N THR A 177 -12.62 -6.98 11.20
CA THR A 177 -13.38 -7.54 10.10
C THR A 177 -13.69 -6.50 9.03
N ARG A 178 -14.03 -6.97 7.82
CA ARG A 178 -14.47 -6.09 6.73
C ARG A 178 -15.64 -5.19 7.15
N GLU A 179 -16.61 -5.75 7.84
CA GLU A 179 -17.82 -5.04 8.31
C GLU A 179 -17.45 -3.94 9.31
N GLU A 180 -16.51 -4.19 10.22
CA GLU A 180 -16.03 -3.17 11.16
C GLU A 180 -15.31 -2.03 10.44
N LEU A 181 -14.45 -2.36 9.48
CA LEU A 181 -13.73 -1.37 8.69
C LEU A 181 -14.66 -0.55 7.77
N MET A 182 -15.71 -1.17 7.23
CA MET A 182 -16.75 -0.47 6.46
C MET A 182 -17.49 0.54 7.32
N ARG A 183 -17.82 0.22 8.58
CA ARG A 183 -18.42 1.19 9.52
C ARG A 183 -17.49 2.37 9.82
N VAL A 184 -16.18 2.12 9.93
CA VAL A 184 -15.18 3.21 10.08
C VAL A 184 -15.20 4.13 8.84
N LYS A 185 -15.24 3.56 7.63
CA LYS A 185 -15.35 4.33 6.39
C LYS A 185 -16.61 5.18 6.36
N GLU A 186 -17.76 4.61 6.71
CA GLU A 186 -19.05 5.31 6.75
C GLU A 186 -19.03 6.48 7.75
N LEU A 187 -18.47 6.29 8.95
CA LEU A 187 -18.31 7.36 9.92
C LEU A 187 -17.40 8.47 9.41
N ALA A 188 -16.30 8.12 8.75
CA ALA A 188 -15.38 9.10 8.16
C ALA A 188 -16.06 9.91 7.03
N LEU A 189 -16.92 9.28 6.21
CA LEU A 189 -17.71 9.96 5.18
C LEU A 189 -18.78 10.88 5.77
N LYS A 190 -19.45 10.47 6.85
CA LYS A 190 -20.40 11.34 7.57
C LYS A 190 -19.71 12.57 8.17
N GLY A 191 -18.47 12.43 8.60
CA GLY A 191 -17.64 13.53 9.10
C GLY A 191 -16.91 14.31 8.00
N TRP A 192 -17.25 14.10 6.73
CA TRP A 192 -16.61 14.80 5.62
C TRP A 192 -16.89 16.32 5.71
N PRO A 193 -15.84 17.17 5.59
CA PRO A 193 -16.03 18.63 5.64
C PRO A 193 -17.05 19.11 4.59
N GLY A 194 -18.04 19.90 5.04
CA GLY A 194 -19.12 20.39 4.17
C GLY A 194 -20.27 19.43 3.91
N HIS A 195 -20.19 18.21 4.44
CA HIS A 195 -21.33 17.29 4.43
C HIS A 195 -22.25 17.66 5.61
N SER A 196 -23.29 18.47 5.35
CA SER A 196 -24.32 18.72 6.36
C SER A 196 -25.05 17.42 6.61
N VAL A 197 -24.91 16.88 7.80
CA VAL A 197 -25.84 15.84 8.29
C VAL A 197 -27.17 16.56 8.46
N THR A 198 -28.03 16.52 7.43
CA THR A 198 -29.43 16.86 7.58
C THR A 198 -30.02 15.88 8.59
N GLY A 199 -30.29 16.39 9.81
CA GLY A 199 -30.96 15.69 10.89
C GLY A 199 -32.36 15.23 10.52
#